data_a1cae3de44a68a97bf17f2e1ad395443
#
_entry.id   a1cae3de44a68a97bf17f2e1ad395443
#
_cell.length_a   1.000
_cell.length_b   1.000
_cell.length_c   1.000
_cell.angle_alpha   90.00
_cell.angle_beta   90.00
_cell.angle_gamma   90.00
#
_symmetry.space_group_name_H-M   'P 1'
#
loop_
_entity.id
_entity.type
_entity.pdbx_description
1 polymer ?
#
loop_
_entity_poly.entity_id
_entity_poly.type
_entity_poly.pdbx_seq_one_letter_code
_entity_poly.pdbx_strand_id
1 'polypeptide(L)'
;MADSRVQKFAKVLVEHSARIVPGDRVLIEATTAAEPLVRELFIQIMEKGGHPHPMVSLPGLMPFSQDEFYLTYANDTQLDFVPTFYKLAYDEFESRIRIHSTTNTRSQT
;
A
#
# COMPACT_ATOMS: atom_id res chain seq x y z
N MET A 1 6.95 15.57 -11.58
CA MET A 1 7.45 16.13 -10.33
C MET A 1 6.36 16.10 -9.27
N ALA A 2 6.71 15.73 -8.08
CA ALA A 2 5.70 15.56 -7.04
C ALA A 2 5.29 16.91 -6.44
N ASP A 3 4.03 16.97 -6.07
CA ASP A 3 3.49 18.08 -5.30
C ASP A 3 4.18 18.12 -3.93
N SER A 4 4.48 19.30 -3.44
CA SER A 4 5.17 19.45 -2.15
C SER A 4 4.37 18.86 -0.99
N ARG A 5 3.03 18.87 -1.08
CA ARG A 5 2.21 18.25 -0.03
C ARG A 5 2.35 16.73 -0.04
N VAL A 6 2.48 16.15 -1.24
CA VAL A 6 2.70 14.71 -1.35
C VAL A 6 4.07 14.36 -0.78
N GLN A 7 5.08 15.17 -1.07
CA GLN A 7 6.42 14.95 -0.52
C GLN A 7 6.42 15.01 1.00
N LYS A 8 5.74 15.98 1.56
CA LYS A 8 5.67 16.13 3.01
C LYS A 8 4.91 14.98 3.66
N PHE A 9 3.83 14.55 3.05
CA PHE A 9 3.05 13.45 3.58
C PHE A 9 3.87 12.15 3.55
N ALA A 10 4.56 11.91 2.43
CA ALA A 10 5.42 10.74 2.34
C ALA A 10 6.50 10.77 3.40
N LYS A 11 7.08 11.94 3.65
CA LYS A 11 8.12 12.07 4.67
C LYS A 11 7.59 11.73 6.06
N VAL A 12 6.38 12.18 6.37
CA VAL A 12 5.76 11.82 7.65
C VAL A 12 5.57 10.32 7.77
N LEU A 13 5.11 9.68 6.71
CA LEU A 13 4.90 8.23 6.74
C LEU A 13 6.22 7.48 6.93
N VAL A 14 7.27 7.90 6.22
CA VAL A 14 8.56 7.22 6.26
C VAL A 14 9.28 7.45 7.59
N GLU A 15 9.27 8.69 8.08
CA GLU A 15 10.08 9.04 9.24
C GLU A 15 9.37 8.86 10.56
N HIS A 16 8.06 9.08 10.59
CA HIS A 16 7.33 9.10 11.86
C HIS A 16 6.39 7.92 12.03
N SER A 17 5.65 7.57 10.99
CA SER A 17 4.67 6.50 11.10
C SER A 17 5.32 5.13 10.99
N ALA A 18 6.09 4.90 9.93
CA ALA A 18 6.73 3.60 9.70
C ALA A 18 8.13 3.53 10.27
N ARG A 19 8.77 4.67 10.48
CA ARG A 19 10.12 4.76 11.06
C ARG A 19 11.11 3.88 10.32
N ILE A 20 11.17 4.06 9.02
CA ILE A 20 12.01 3.23 8.15
C ILE A 20 13.49 3.47 8.48
N VAL A 21 14.24 2.39 8.59
CA VAL A 21 15.69 2.44 8.77
C VAL A 21 16.35 1.65 7.68
N PRO A 22 17.66 1.84 7.46
CA PRO A 22 18.37 1.11 6.40
C PRO A 22 18.20 -0.40 6.57
N GLY A 23 17.95 -1.07 5.45
CA GLY A 23 17.75 -2.52 5.43
C GLY A 23 16.31 -2.96 5.58
N ASP A 24 15.41 -2.08 6.00
CA ASP A 24 14.01 -2.46 6.17
C ASP A 24 13.38 -2.82 4.83
N ARG A 25 12.61 -3.90 4.84
CA ARG A 25 11.75 -4.26 3.71
C ARG A 25 10.37 -3.69 3.99
N VAL A 26 9.87 -2.92 3.04
CA VAL A 26 8.64 -2.14 3.25
C VAL A 26 7.62 -2.52 2.20
N LEU A 27 6.48 -3.01 2.63
CA LEU A 27 5.38 -3.27 1.72
C LEU A 27 4.54 -2.00 1.60
N ILE A 28 4.31 -1.55 0.37
CA ILE A 28 3.44 -0.41 0.10
C ILE A 28 2.19 -0.94 -0.58
N GLU A 29 1.08 -0.92 0.10
CA GLU A 29 -0.20 -1.39 -0.44
C GLU A 29 -1.05 -0.20 -0.85
N ALA A 30 -1.45 -0.16 -2.11
CA ALA A 30 -2.21 0.97 -2.62
C ALA A 30 -2.94 0.58 -3.89
N THR A 31 -3.81 1.47 -4.36
CA THR A 31 -4.36 1.37 -5.70
C THR A 31 -3.71 2.40 -6.61
N THR A 32 -3.98 2.30 -7.90
CA THR A 32 -3.43 3.23 -8.88
C THR A 32 -3.84 4.67 -8.60
N ALA A 33 -4.92 4.89 -7.87
CA ALA A 33 -5.36 6.24 -7.51
C ALA A 33 -4.34 6.97 -6.65
N ALA A 34 -3.48 6.24 -5.95
CA ALA A 34 -2.47 6.83 -5.07
C ALA A 34 -1.10 6.90 -5.72
N GLU A 35 -1.02 6.81 -7.02
CA GLU A 35 0.27 6.73 -7.72
C GLU A 35 1.26 7.82 -7.30
N PRO A 36 0.91 9.10 -7.24
CA PRO A 36 1.90 10.11 -6.86
C PRO A 36 2.51 9.86 -5.49
N LEU A 37 1.71 9.45 -4.53
CA LEU A 37 2.20 9.15 -3.19
C LEU A 37 3.06 7.90 -3.19
N VAL A 38 2.67 6.87 -3.92
CA VAL A 38 3.46 5.64 -4.00
C VAL A 38 4.84 5.92 -4.58
N ARG A 39 4.91 6.73 -5.64
CA ARG A 39 6.18 7.10 -6.24
C ARG A 39 7.08 7.84 -5.25
N GLU A 40 6.50 8.77 -4.51
CA GLU A 40 7.27 9.54 -3.55
C GLU A 40 7.73 8.68 -2.38
N LEU A 41 6.88 7.78 -1.90
CA LEU A 41 7.27 6.82 -0.86
C LEU A 41 8.42 5.94 -1.33
N PHE A 42 8.34 5.46 -2.57
CA PHE A 42 9.40 4.63 -3.14
C PHE A 42 10.74 5.35 -3.08
N ILE A 43 10.75 6.61 -3.53
CA ILE A 43 11.97 7.41 -3.55
C ILE A 43 12.51 7.60 -2.14
N GLN A 44 11.64 7.99 -1.20
CA GLN A 44 12.11 8.30 0.14
C GLN A 44 12.56 7.07 0.91
N ILE A 45 11.91 5.94 0.69
CA ILE A 45 12.37 4.68 1.29
C ILE A 45 13.74 4.29 0.76
N MET A 46 13.94 4.44 -0.56
CA MET A 46 15.26 4.17 -1.15
C MET A 46 16.32 5.10 -0.56
N GLU A 47 15.98 6.36 -0.37
CA GLU A 47 16.93 7.32 0.22
C GLU A 47 17.29 6.98 1.65
N LYS A 48 16.39 6.32 2.37
CA LYS A 48 16.68 5.85 3.73
C LYS A 48 17.44 4.54 3.76
N GLY A 49 17.68 3.93 2.60
CA GLY A 49 18.36 2.66 2.53
C GLY A 49 17.45 1.45 2.71
N GLY A 50 16.15 1.66 2.67
CA GLY A 50 15.20 0.58 2.75
C GLY A 50 14.91 -0.06 1.40
N HIS A 51 14.08 -1.09 1.43
CA HIS A 51 13.71 -1.86 0.23
C HIS A 51 12.20 -1.75 0.00
N PRO A 52 11.75 -0.81 -0.84
CA PRO A 52 10.33 -0.64 -1.09
C PRO A 52 9.79 -1.72 -2.02
N HIS A 53 8.64 -2.25 -1.68
CA HIS A 53 7.95 -3.27 -2.49
C HIS A 53 6.51 -2.81 -2.69
N PRO A 54 6.23 -2.03 -3.74
CA PRO A 54 4.87 -1.60 -3.99
C PRO A 54 4.01 -2.75 -4.51
N MET A 55 2.85 -2.90 -3.90
CA MET A 55 1.81 -3.78 -4.42
C MET A 55 0.63 -2.89 -4.78
N VAL A 56 0.58 -2.48 -6.04
CA VAL A 56 -0.39 -1.52 -6.52
C VAL A 56 -1.43 -2.26 -7.34
N SER A 57 -2.67 -2.09 -6.98
CA SER A 57 -3.79 -2.77 -7.61
C SER A 57 -4.72 -1.77 -8.27
N LEU A 58 -5.55 -2.28 -9.15
CA LEU A 58 -6.63 -1.47 -9.70
C LEU A 58 -7.71 -1.30 -8.64
N PRO A 59 -8.36 -0.13 -8.62
CA PRO A 59 -9.46 0.06 -7.68
C PRO A 59 -10.52 -1.03 -7.85
N GLY A 60 -10.98 -1.59 -6.73
CA GLY A 60 -12.02 -2.62 -6.76
C GLY A 60 -11.50 -4.02 -7.05
N LEU A 61 -10.21 -4.19 -7.31
CA LEU A 61 -9.66 -5.49 -7.68
C LEU A 61 -8.56 -5.97 -6.72
N MET A 62 -8.59 -5.52 -5.49
CA MET A 62 -7.61 -5.99 -4.51
C MET A 62 -8.14 -7.26 -3.84
N PRO A 63 -7.50 -8.40 -4.05
CA PRO A 63 -7.89 -9.61 -3.35
C PRO A 63 -7.65 -9.43 -1.86
N PHE A 64 -8.40 -10.13 -1.03
CA PHE A 64 -8.18 -10.09 0.41
C PHE A 64 -8.59 -8.76 1.05
N SER A 65 -9.05 -7.79 0.28
CA SER A 65 -9.47 -6.51 0.81
C SER A 65 -10.98 -6.34 0.85
N GLN A 66 -11.70 -7.36 0.47
CA GLN A 66 -13.17 -7.35 0.43
C GLN A 66 -13.72 -6.29 -0.51
N ASP A 67 -13.02 -6.06 -1.60
CA ASP A 67 -13.50 -5.18 -2.65
C ASP A 67 -14.72 -5.77 -3.34
N GLU A 68 -15.47 -4.92 -4.00
CA GLU A 68 -16.74 -5.29 -4.59
C GLU A 68 -16.63 -6.48 -5.54
N PHE A 69 -15.63 -6.47 -6.42
CA PHE A 69 -15.46 -7.58 -7.34
C PHE A 69 -15.16 -8.88 -6.62
N TYR A 70 -14.33 -8.81 -5.62
CA TYR A 70 -13.96 -10.00 -4.86
C TYR A 70 -15.20 -10.59 -4.18
N LEU A 71 -15.98 -9.74 -3.52
CA LEU A 71 -17.17 -10.22 -2.80
C LEU A 71 -18.23 -10.76 -3.75
N THR A 72 -18.34 -10.16 -4.95
CA THR A 72 -19.37 -10.57 -5.90
C THR A 72 -19.09 -11.97 -6.46
N TYR A 73 -17.84 -12.29 -6.71
CA TYR A 73 -17.48 -13.48 -7.48
C TYR A 73 -16.84 -14.59 -6.65
N ALA A 74 -16.41 -14.31 -5.44
CA ALA A 74 -15.70 -15.30 -4.64
C ALA A 74 -16.66 -16.33 -4.06
N ASN A 75 -16.23 -17.59 -4.06
CA ASN A 75 -16.91 -18.63 -3.32
C ASN A 75 -16.34 -18.69 -1.90
N ASP A 76 -16.89 -19.58 -1.06
CA ASP A 76 -16.50 -19.63 0.34
C ASP A 76 -15.03 -19.96 0.52
N THR A 77 -14.49 -20.84 -0.30
CA THR A 77 -13.06 -21.19 -0.23
C THR A 77 -12.19 -19.99 -0.54
N GLN A 78 -12.58 -19.23 -1.55
CA GLN A 78 -11.82 -18.05 -1.95
C GLN A 78 -11.89 -16.95 -0.89
N LEU A 79 -13.03 -16.82 -0.24
CA LEU A 79 -13.16 -15.81 0.82
C LEU A 79 -12.26 -16.12 2.01
N ASP A 80 -12.01 -17.40 2.26
CA ASP A 80 -11.16 -17.81 3.37
C ASP A 80 -9.68 -17.83 3.03
N PHE A 81 -9.34 -17.69 1.76
CA PHE A 81 -7.96 -17.81 1.31
C PHE A 81 -7.18 -16.53 1.60
N VAL A 82 -6.02 -16.69 2.20
CA VAL A 82 -5.09 -15.57 2.40
C VAL A 82 -4.04 -15.68 1.30
N PRO A 83 -3.93 -14.67 0.42
CA PRO A 83 -2.95 -14.74 -0.65
C PRO A 83 -1.53 -14.91 -0.11
N THR A 84 -0.79 -15.82 -0.71
CA THR A 84 0.55 -16.17 -0.25
C THR A 84 1.49 -14.97 -0.21
N PHE A 85 1.39 -14.10 -1.21
CA PHE A 85 2.21 -12.89 -1.24
C PHE A 85 2.01 -12.03 0.00
N TYR A 86 0.76 -11.78 0.34
CA TYR A 86 0.45 -10.94 1.48
C TYR A 86 0.92 -11.59 2.77
N LYS A 87 0.68 -12.88 2.89
CA LYS A 87 1.10 -13.59 4.09
C LYS A 87 2.61 -13.52 4.28
N LEU A 88 3.36 -13.74 3.19
CA LEU A 88 4.81 -13.66 3.25
C LEU A 88 5.28 -12.28 3.67
N ALA A 89 4.71 -11.24 3.06
CA ALA A 89 5.10 -9.88 3.38
C ALA A 89 4.72 -9.51 4.81
N TYR A 90 3.54 -9.93 5.26
CA TYR A 90 3.10 -9.62 6.61
C TYR A 90 3.95 -10.32 7.66
N ASP A 91 4.42 -11.53 7.37
CA ASP A 91 5.21 -12.30 8.31
C ASP A 91 6.68 -11.86 8.33
N GLU A 92 7.22 -11.39 7.21
CA GLU A 92 8.66 -11.20 7.08
C GLU A 92 9.11 -9.76 6.91
N PHE A 93 8.26 -8.86 6.43
CA PHE A 93 8.68 -7.48 6.19
C PHE A 93 8.66 -6.69 7.48
N GLU A 94 9.62 -5.79 7.63
CA GLU A 94 9.74 -4.95 8.83
C GLU A 94 8.64 -3.91 8.91
N SER A 95 8.15 -3.41 7.77
CA SER A 95 7.14 -2.35 7.77
C SER A 95 6.14 -2.52 6.64
N ARG A 96 4.95 -2.00 6.89
CA ARG A 96 3.88 -1.95 5.89
C ARG A 96 3.28 -0.56 5.92
N ILE A 97 3.06 -0.01 4.73
CA ILE A 97 2.34 1.24 4.58
C ILE A 97 1.15 0.95 3.68
N ARG A 98 -0.04 1.05 4.25
CA ARG A 98 -1.26 0.83 3.50
C ARG A 98 -1.92 2.17 3.24
N ILE A 99 -2.16 2.48 1.98
CA ILE A 99 -2.79 3.72 1.57
C ILE A 99 -4.23 3.43 1.21
N HIS A 100 -5.14 3.95 2.03
CA HIS A 100 -6.56 3.87 1.75
C HIS A 100 -6.92 5.05 0.87
N SER A 101 -6.60 4.93 -0.40
CA SER A 101 -6.91 5.97 -1.33
C SER A 101 -8.28 5.71 -1.93
N THR A 102 -9.12 6.69 -1.85
CA THR A 102 -10.42 6.58 -2.47
C THR A 102 -10.50 7.65 -3.54
N THR A 103 -10.85 7.22 -4.73
CA THR A 103 -11.09 8.15 -5.81
C THR A 103 -12.48 8.75 -5.72
N ASN A 104 -13.28 8.25 -4.81
CA ASN A 104 -14.67 8.61 -4.72
C ASN A 104 -15.05 8.91 -3.28
N THR A 105 -14.38 9.89 -2.72
CA THR A 105 -14.59 10.23 -1.32
C THR A 105 -16.00 10.74 -1.07
N ARG A 106 -16.63 11.33 -2.08
CA ARG A 106 -17.95 11.87 -1.86
C ARG A 106 -19.02 10.82 -1.71
N SER A 107 -18.81 9.65 -2.25
CA SER A 107 -19.77 8.57 -2.05
C SER A 107 -19.77 8.07 -0.63
N GLN A 108 -18.81 8.47 0.14
CA GLN A 108 -18.66 8.04 1.53
C GLN A 108 -19.16 9.04 2.53
N THR A 109 -19.60 10.13 2.04
CA THR A 109 -20.10 11.20 2.92
C THR A 109 -21.60 11.17 3.05
#